data_c00cb3960af4fe2e9710e705295618c1
#
_entry.id   c00cb3960af4fe2e9710e705295618c1
#
_cell.length_a   1.000
_cell.length_b   1.000
_cell.length_c   1.000
_cell.angle_alpha   90.00
_cell.angle_beta   90.00
_cell.angle_gamma   90.00
#
_symmetry.space_group_name_H-M   'P 1'
#
loop_
_entity.id
_entity.type
_entity.pdbx_description
1 polymer ?
#
loop_
_entity_poly.entity_id
_entity_poly.type
_entity_poly.pdbx_seq_one_letter_code
_entity_poly.pdbx_strand_id
1 'polypeptide(L)'
;MMKQAFTKLGVFTLLSLVCPAFLYAQVVTDERMFSFEDPQVPECISATRSQLSISDTHYKDGKHSMEWAFNPGAVLELKKDLKFEKKDPTGKDLYLSAFIVWIYNEEPQKATIEFEFLKDGKKCTSFPFGINFEGWRAAWVCYERDMQGTPEEGMNELRIVAPNAKGRLFIDHLITATKVDARQQ
;
A
#
# COMPACT_ATOMS: atom_id res chain seq x y z
N MET A 1 -21.41 59.50 -60.41
CA MET A 1 -21.51 58.03 -60.44
C MET A 1 -20.34 57.45 -59.72
N MET A 2 -20.50 57.07 -58.43
CA MET A 2 -19.48 56.49 -57.60
C MET A 2 -19.65 54.97 -57.58
N LYS A 3 -18.59 54.19 -57.96
CA LYS A 3 -18.55 52.75 -57.87
C LYS A 3 -17.95 52.39 -56.52
N GLN A 4 -18.72 51.76 -55.67
CA GLN A 4 -18.21 51.16 -54.41
C GLN A 4 -17.49 49.87 -54.72
N ALA A 5 -16.28 49.73 -54.26
CA ALA A 5 -15.50 48.50 -54.24
C ALA A 5 -15.76 47.72 -52.97
N PHE A 6 -16.33 46.53 -53.06
CA PHE A 6 -16.47 45.59 -51.93
C PHE A 6 -15.18 44.80 -51.70
N THR A 7 -14.54 45.07 -50.57
CA THR A 7 -13.40 44.29 -50.10
C THR A 7 -13.91 43.05 -49.36
N LYS A 8 -13.66 41.87 -49.91
CA LYS A 8 -13.98 40.58 -49.25
C LYS A 8 -12.94 40.32 -48.17
N LEU A 9 -13.36 40.36 -46.91
CA LEU A 9 -12.55 39.96 -45.76
C LEU A 9 -12.61 38.42 -45.64
N GLY A 10 -11.53 37.76 -45.94
CA GLY A 10 -11.40 36.30 -45.75
C GLY A 10 -11.17 35.99 -44.27
N VAL A 11 -12.12 35.31 -43.64
CA VAL A 11 -11.98 34.75 -42.31
C VAL A 11 -11.19 33.46 -42.42
N PHE A 12 -9.91 33.48 -42.00
CA PHE A 12 -9.10 32.29 -41.80
C PHE A 12 -9.49 31.66 -40.45
N THR A 13 -10.29 30.60 -40.48
CA THR A 13 -10.57 29.77 -39.30
C THR A 13 -9.39 28.89 -39.05
N LEU A 14 -8.59 29.21 -38.03
CA LEU A 14 -7.51 28.35 -37.53
C LEU A 14 -8.16 27.15 -36.80
N LEU A 15 -8.21 26.00 -37.46
CA LEU A 15 -8.63 24.75 -36.86
C LEU A 15 -7.48 24.25 -36.00
N SER A 16 -7.45 24.59 -34.70
CA SER A 16 -6.53 23.99 -33.75
C SER A 16 -6.89 22.53 -33.56
N LEU A 17 -6.07 21.65 -34.12
CA LEU A 17 -6.10 20.20 -33.82
C LEU A 17 -5.68 20.05 -32.36
N VAL A 18 -6.65 20.00 -31.45
CA VAL A 18 -6.45 19.50 -30.09
C VAL A 18 -6.29 18.01 -30.20
N CYS A 19 -5.04 17.55 -30.25
CA CYS A 19 -4.73 16.14 -30.09
C CYS A 19 -5.10 15.77 -28.63
N PRO A 20 -6.10 14.89 -28.40
CA PRO A 20 -6.33 14.41 -27.05
C PRO A 20 -5.14 13.53 -26.70
N ALA A 21 -4.19 14.07 -25.94
CA ALA A 21 -3.24 13.25 -25.22
C ALA A 21 -4.09 12.37 -24.29
N PHE A 22 -4.38 11.16 -24.70
CA PHE A 22 -4.85 10.12 -23.79
C PHE A 22 -3.73 9.90 -22.77
N LEU A 23 -3.81 10.64 -21.67
CA LEU A 23 -3.19 10.24 -20.43
C LEU A 23 -3.82 8.89 -20.09
N TYR A 24 -3.14 7.83 -20.46
CA TYR A 24 -3.35 6.55 -19.82
C TYR A 24 -2.96 6.75 -18.36
N ALA A 25 -3.91 7.24 -17.55
CA ALA A 25 -3.81 7.15 -16.13
C ALA A 25 -3.67 5.66 -15.83
N GLN A 26 -2.50 5.29 -15.38
CA GLN A 26 -2.22 3.95 -14.92
C GLN A 26 -3.24 3.70 -13.80
N VAL A 27 -4.21 2.83 -14.05
CA VAL A 27 -5.20 2.44 -13.04
C VAL A 27 -4.46 1.51 -12.09
N VAL A 28 -3.72 2.11 -11.16
CA VAL A 28 -3.36 1.42 -9.94
C VAL A 28 -4.69 1.21 -9.21
N THR A 29 -5.17 -0.01 -9.19
CA THR A 29 -6.28 -0.37 -8.32
C THR A 29 -5.73 -0.37 -6.89
N ASP A 30 -5.73 0.80 -6.27
CA ASP A 30 -5.40 1.00 -4.87
C ASP A 30 -6.55 0.39 -4.05
N GLU A 31 -6.38 -0.84 -3.61
CA GLU A 31 -7.28 -1.48 -2.66
C GLU A 31 -6.79 -1.18 -1.25
N ARG A 32 -7.00 0.06 -0.83
CA ARG A 32 -6.74 0.48 0.54
C ARG A 32 -7.57 -0.36 1.50
N MET A 33 -6.89 -1.17 2.29
CA MET A 33 -7.56 -2.02 3.28
C MET A 33 -7.96 -1.21 4.51
N PHE A 34 -7.05 -0.37 5.03
CA PHE A 34 -7.26 0.45 6.21
C PHE A 34 -6.51 1.78 6.12
N SER A 35 -7.20 2.85 6.49
CA SER A 35 -6.66 4.18 6.76
C SER A 35 -6.72 4.54 8.26
N PHE A 36 -7.32 3.68 9.09
CA PHE A 36 -7.46 3.83 10.55
C PHE A 36 -8.12 5.14 11.02
N GLU A 37 -8.96 5.75 10.19
CA GLU A 37 -9.65 6.99 10.51
C GLU A 37 -10.86 6.80 11.44
N ASP A 38 -11.36 5.58 11.56
CA ASP A 38 -12.41 5.24 12.52
C ASP A 38 -11.85 5.25 13.96
N PRO A 39 -12.65 5.64 14.97
CA PRO A 39 -12.19 5.74 16.35
C PRO A 39 -11.94 4.38 17.02
N GLN A 40 -12.21 3.28 16.35
CA GLN A 40 -12.06 1.93 16.85
C GLN A 40 -11.13 1.11 15.95
N VAL A 41 -10.34 0.24 16.58
CA VAL A 41 -9.57 -0.77 15.87
C VAL A 41 -10.54 -1.68 15.11
N PRO A 42 -10.32 -1.95 13.81
CA PRO A 42 -11.20 -2.82 13.03
C PRO A 42 -11.37 -4.20 13.65
N GLU A 43 -12.59 -4.75 13.68
CA GLU A 43 -12.91 -6.05 14.30
C GLU A 43 -12.11 -7.22 13.72
N CYS A 44 -11.66 -7.12 12.48
CA CYS A 44 -10.81 -8.13 11.83
C CYS A 44 -9.35 -8.08 12.28
N ILE A 45 -8.97 -7.11 13.13
CA ILE A 45 -7.62 -6.97 13.69
C ILE A 45 -7.65 -7.35 15.16
N SER A 46 -6.76 -8.24 15.54
CA SER A 46 -6.55 -8.67 16.93
C SER A 46 -5.06 -8.74 17.25
N ALA A 47 -4.73 -8.77 18.53
CA ALA A 47 -3.34 -8.91 18.92
C ALA A 47 -3.19 -9.74 20.20
N THR A 48 -2.10 -10.47 20.30
CA THR A 48 -1.72 -11.24 21.48
C THR A 48 -0.50 -10.64 22.14
N ARG A 49 -0.43 -10.63 23.48
CA ARG A 49 0.70 -10.08 24.27
C ARG A 49 1.02 -8.61 23.98
N SER A 50 0.02 -7.86 23.52
CA SER A 50 0.17 -6.46 23.09
C SER A 50 -1.15 -5.70 23.25
N GLN A 51 -1.11 -4.39 23.06
CA GLN A 51 -2.28 -3.51 23.05
C GLN A 51 -2.39 -2.82 21.70
N LEU A 52 -3.63 -2.63 21.24
CA LEU A 52 -3.97 -1.89 20.04
C LEU A 52 -4.87 -0.72 20.43
N SER A 53 -4.62 0.43 19.84
CA SER A 53 -5.47 1.62 19.96
C SER A 53 -5.40 2.46 18.68
N ILE A 54 -6.41 3.30 18.47
CA ILE A 54 -6.33 4.36 17.47
C ILE A 54 -5.67 5.57 18.12
N SER A 55 -4.73 6.17 17.43
CA SER A 55 -3.90 7.28 17.90
C SER A 55 -3.97 8.47 16.94
N ASP A 56 -3.95 9.67 17.51
CA ASP A 56 -3.89 10.95 16.80
C ASP A 56 -2.50 11.63 16.90
N THR A 57 -1.51 10.94 17.46
CA THR A 57 -0.17 11.51 17.67
C THR A 57 0.73 11.39 16.45
N HIS A 58 0.71 10.23 15.79
CA HIS A 58 1.49 9.96 14.58
C HIS A 58 0.60 9.33 13.53
N TYR A 59 0.37 10.02 12.42
CA TYR A 59 -0.39 9.53 11.28
C TYR A 59 0.32 9.95 9.99
N LYS A 60 0.21 9.12 8.97
CA LYS A 60 0.83 9.35 7.67
C LYS A 60 -0.13 10.07 6.72
N ASP A 61 -1.40 9.70 6.79
CA ASP A 61 -2.50 10.28 6.02
C ASP A 61 -3.70 10.47 6.96
N GLY A 62 -4.59 11.43 6.65
CA GLY A 62 -5.75 11.70 7.50
C GLY A 62 -5.39 12.33 8.85
N LYS A 63 -5.90 11.75 9.95
CA LYS A 63 -5.73 12.27 11.33
C LYS A 63 -5.41 11.19 12.35
N HIS A 64 -5.45 9.92 11.96
CA HIS A 64 -5.26 8.80 12.86
C HIS A 64 -4.37 7.71 12.25
N SER A 65 -3.85 6.87 13.12
CA SER A 65 -3.16 5.64 12.78
C SER A 65 -3.46 4.59 13.84
N MET A 66 -3.08 3.34 13.61
CA MET A 66 -3.18 2.29 14.62
C MET A 66 -1.88 2.19 15.42
N GLU A 67 -1.93 2.45 16.70
CA GLU A 67 -0.84 2.21 17.63
C GLU A 67 -0.81 0.73 18.05
N TRP A 68 0.36 0.11 17.96
CA TRP A 68 0.65 -1.25 18.43
C TRP A 68 1.76 -1.24 19.48
N ALA A 69 1.41 -1.36 20.75
CA ALA A 69 2.34 -1.49 21.87
C ALA A 69 2.55 -2.97 22.20
N PHE A 70 3.74 -3.51 21.90
CA PHE A 70 4.00 -4.94 21.95
C PHE A 70 5.02 -5.35 23.01
N ASN A 71 4.86 -6.56 23.54
CA ASN A 71 5.84 -7.29 24.34
C ASN A 71 6.60 -8.31 23.47
N PRO A 72 7.72 -8.89 23.97
CA PRO A 72 8.45 -9.93 23.25
C PRO A 72 7.57 -11.06 22.72
N GLY A 73 7.66 -11.36 21.42
CA GLY A 73 6.90 -12.39 20.76
C GLY A 73 5.40 -12.12 20.67
N ALA A 74 4.97 -10.86 20.74
CA ALA A 74 3.60 -10.47 20.43
C ALA A 74 3.29 -10.70 18.95
N VAL A 75 2.03 -10.95 18.66
CA VAL A 75 1.54 -11.11 17.28
C VAL A 75 0.32 -10.21 17.09
N LEU A 76 0.36 -9.41 16.03
CA LEU A 76 -0.80 -8.72 15.49
C LEU A 76 -1.33 -9.55 14.32
N GLU A 77 -2.61 -9.88 14.35
CA GLU A 77 -3.31 -10.64 13.31
C GLU A 77 -4.38 -9.78 12.64
N LEU A 78 -4.40 -9.82 11.31
CA LEU A 78 -5.44 -9.23 10.49
C LEU A 78 -6.06 -10.33 9.63
N LYS A 79 -7.36 -10.59 9.82
CA LYS A 79 -8.13 -11.60 9.09
C LYS A 79 -9.02 -10.93 8.06
N LYS A 80 -8.52 -10.85 6.84
CA LYS A 80 -9.20 -10.25 5.69
C LYS A 80 -8.60 -10.79 4.41
N ASP A 81 -9.41 -10.89 3.37
CA ASP A 81 -8.94 -11.24 2.04
C ASP A 81 -7.81 -10.30 1.58
N LEU A 82 -6.65 -10.89 1.30
CA LEU A 82 -5.46 -10.19 0.84
C LEU A 82 -5.41 -10.27 -0.68
N LYS A 83 -5.62 -9.15 -1.34
CA LYS A 83 -5.64 -9.12 -2.80
C LYS A 83 -4.27 -9.45 -3.38
N PHE A 84 -4.20 -10.60 -4.00
CA PHE A 84 -3.02 -11.10 -4.71
C PHE A 84 -3.44 -11.76 -6.01
N GLU A 85 -2.85 -11.34 -7.11
CA GLU A 85 -2.96 -11.95 -8.42
C GLU A 85 -1.58 -12.43 -8.85
N LYS A 86 -1.49 -13.66 -9.32
CA LYS A 86 -0.24 -14.22 -9.83
C LYS A 86 0.22 -13.48 -11.08
N LYS A 87 1.54 -13.27 -11.18
CA LYS A 87 2.14 -12.70 -12.38
C LYS A 87 1.79 -13.53 -13.62
N ASP A 88 1.52 -12.84 -14.73
CA ASP A 88 1.32 -13.48 -16.03
C ASP A 88 2.55 -14.33 -16.42
N PRO A 89 2.40 -15.66 -16.56
CA PRO A 89 3.51 -16.53 -16.89
C PRO A 89 4.06 -16.30 -18.31
N THR A 90 3.32 -15.61 -19.19
CA THR A 90 3.79 -15.30 -20.54
C THR A 90 4.77 -14.12 -20.58
N GLY A 91 4.88 -13.38 -19.47
CA GLY A 91 5.74 -12.19 -19.36
C GLY A 91 5.27 -11.00 -20.19
N LYS A 92 4.07 -11.04 -20.76
CA LYS A 92 3.48 -9.92 -21.52
C LYS A 92 2.98 -8.82 -20.58
N ASP A 93 2.48 -9.23 -19.41
CA ASP A 93 2.08 -8.31 -18.36
C ASP A 93 3.26 -8.06 -17.42
N LEU A 94 3.63 -6.79 -17.25
CA LEU A 94 4.71 -6.35 -16.37
C LEU A 94 4.20 -5.96 -14.97
N TYR A 95 2.92 -6.16 -14.70
CA TYR A 95 2.33 -5.84 -13.41
C TYR A 95 2.62 -6.93 -12.38
N LEU A 96 2.81 -6.49 -11.13
CA LEU A 96 2.98 -7.33 -9.96
C LEU A 96 1.95 -6.97 -8.90
N SER A 97 1.61 -7.93 -8.06
CA SER A 97 0.89 -7.64 -6.82
C SER A 97 1.86 -7.19 -5.73
N ALA A 98 1.49 -6.15 -4.98
CA ALA A 98 2.30 -5.58 -3.92
C ALA A 98 1.50 -5.39 -2.63
N PHE A 99 2.22 -5.46 -1.52
CA PHE A 99 1.77 -5.06 -0.19
C PHE A 99 2.48 -3.77 0.20
N ILE A 100 1.73 -2.81 0.75
CA ILE A 100 2.24 -1.52 1.15
C ILE A 100 1.73 -1.20 2.55
N VAL A 101 2.61 -0.73 3.43
CA VAL A 101 2.25 -0.23 4.76
C VAL A 101 3.23 0.86 5.18
N TRP A 102 2.73 1.87 5.87
CA TRP A 102 3.56 2.86 6.55
C TRP A 102 3.67 2.54 8.02
N ILE A 103 4.89 2.61 8.54
CA ILE A 103 5.22 2.36 9.95
C ILE A 103 6.00 3.54 10.48
N TYR A 104 5.53 4.09 11.60
CA TYR A 104 6.27 5.07 12.39
C TYR A 104 6.87 4.38 13.61
N ASN A 105 8.13 4.67 13.87
CA ASN A 105 8.85 4.22 15.04
C ASN A 105 9.43 5.41 15.81
N GLU A 106 9.15 5.50 17.11
CA GLU A 106 9.71 6.54 17.99
C GLU A 106 11.09 6.14 18.51
N GLU A 107 11.31 4.84 18.75
CA GLU A 107 12.50 4.33 19.43
C GLU A 107 13.22 3.31 18.53
N PRO A 108 14.30 3.72 17.82
CA PRO A 108 15.08 2.82 16.98
C PRO A 108 15.62 1.60 17.74
N GLN A 109 15.36 0.40 17.21
CA GLN A 109 15.85 -0.85 17.77
C GLN A 109 16.59 -1.66 16.70
N LYS A 110 17.71 -2.30 17.06
CA LYS A 110 18.40 -3.25 16.17
C LYS A 110 17.65 -4.59 16.13
N ALA A 111 16.42 -4.55 15.63
CA ALA A 111 15.51 -5.67 15.57
C ALA A 111 14.68 -5.61 14.29
N THR A 112 13.99 -6.70 13.99
CA THR A 112 13.04 -6.81 12.87
C THR A 112 11.70 -7.29 13.38
N ILE A 113 10.63 -6.79 12.78
CA ILE A 113 9.32 -7.42 12.80
C ILE A 113 9.17 -8.28 11.55
N GLU A 114 8.44 -9.39 11.63
CA GLU A 114 8.19 -10.27 10.49
C GLU A 114 6.76 -10.10 10.02
N PHE A 115 6.57 -9.85 8.74
CA PHE A 115 5.27 -9.88 8.08
C PHE A 115 5.06 -11.25 7.47
N GLU A 116 4.04 -11.97 7.89
CA GLU A 116 3.67 -13.29 7.41
C GLU A 116 2.30 -13.25 6.75
N PHE A 117 2.18 -13.77 5.54
CA PHE A 117 0.95 -13.86 4.78
C PHE A 117 0.50 -15.31 4.71
N LEU A 118 -0.74 -15.56 5.14
CA LEU A 118 -1.24 -16.92 5.34
C LEU A 118 -2.52 -17.16 4.53
N LYS A 119 -2.71 -18.42 4.17
CA LYS A 119 -3.95 -18.94 3.61
C LYS A 119 -4.45 -20.04 4.54
N ASP A 120 -5.64 -19.86 5.10
CA ASP A 120 -6.28 -20.80 6.01
C ASP A 120 -5.35 -21.25 7.17
N GLY A 121 -4.64 -20.26 7.76
CA GLY A 121 -3.70 -20.48 8.86
C GLY A 121 -2.32 -21.03 8.47
N LYS A 122 -2.09 -21.34 7.19
CA LYS A 122 -0.79 -21.83 6.69
C LYS A 122 -0.01 -20.68 6.08
N LYS A 123 1.22 -20.46 6.56
CA LYS A 123 2.12 -19.42 6.00
C LYS A 123 2.49 -19.77 4.55
N CYS A 124 2.26 -18.83 3.64
CA CYS A 124 2.60 -18.87 2.24
C CYS A 124 3.88 -18.09 1.96
N THR A 125 3.92 -16.84 2.41
CA THR A 125 5.07 -15.97 2.15
C THR A 125 5.30 -14.99 3.31
N SER A 126 6.49 -14.40 3.38
CA SER A 126 6.85 -13.45 4.44
C SER A 126 7.98 -12.53 4.03
N PHE A 127 8.15 -11.42 4.76
CA PHE A 127 9.32 -10.56 4.67
C PHE A 127 9.66 -9.92 6.02
N PRO A 128 10.94 -9.72 6.33
CA PRO A 128 11.40 -9.00 7.51
C PRO A 128 11.39 -7.50 7.27
N PHE A 129 11.02 -6.72 8.29
CA PHE A 129 11.07 -5.27 8.28
C PHE A 129 11.87 -4.74 9.48
N GLY A 130 12.97 -4.07 9.20
CA GLY A 130 13.85 -3.53 10.23
C GLY A 130 13.26 -2.31 10.93
N ILE A 131 13.29 -2.28 12.25
CA ILE A 131 12.80 -1.17 13.09
C ILE A 131 13.95 -0.35 13.71
N ASN A 132 15.07 -0.25 13.00
CA ASN A 132 16.26 0.51 13.40
C ASN A 132 16.24 1.96 12.88
N PHE A 133 15.08 2.56 12.76
CA PHE A 133 14.87 3.91 12.29
C PHE A 133 13.97 4.68 13.24
N GLU A 134 14.01 6.00 13.17
CA GLU A 134 13.07 6.92 13.79
C GLU A 134 12.22 7.60 12.70
N GLY A 135 10.94 7.88 12.99
CA GLY A 135 10.01 8.50 12.05
C GLY A 135 9.29 7.50 11.16
N TRP A 136 8.77 7.95 10.02
CA TRP A 136 8.01 7.16 9.07
C TRP A 136 8.89 6.41 8.08
N ARG A 137 8.60 5.13 7.86
CA ARG A 137 9.16 4.32 6.78
C ARG A 137 8.06 3.45 6.16
N ALA A 138 8.05 3.38 4.83
CA ALA A 138 7.19 2.46 4.12
C ALA A 138 7.86 1.09 3.95
N ALA A 139 7.06 0.03 4.08
CA ALA A 139 7.32 -1.23 3.40
C ALA A 139 6.50 -1.22 2.10
N TRP A 140 7.18 -1.28 0.98
CA TRP A 140 6.58 -1.48 -0.35
C TRP A 140 7.20 -2.74 -0.94
N VAL A 141 6.45 -3.84 -0.94
CA VAL A 141 7.00 -5.17 -1.18
C VAL A 141 6.14 -5.92 -2.19
N CYS A 142 6.74 -6.35 -3.31
CA CYS A 142 6.05 -7.19 -4.28
C CYS A 142 6.07 -8.65 -3.83
N TYR A 143 4.90 -9.30 -3.80
CA TYR A 143 4.76 -10.65 -3.26
C TYR A 143 5.69 -11.67 -3.91
N GLU A 144 5.74 -11.73 -5.24
CA GLU A 144 6.52 -12.74 -5.96
C GLU A 144 8.01 -12.39 -6.14
N ARG A 145 8.36 -11.10 -6.02
CA ARG A 145 9.72 -10.64 -6.25
C ARG A 145 10.55 -10.52 -4.97
N ASP A 146 9.93 -9.98 -3.91
CA ASP A 146 10.66 -9.46 -2.75
C ASP A 146 10.44 -10.29 -1.48
N MET A 147 9.41 -11.13 -1.45
CA MET A 147 9.08 -11.94 -0.27
C MET A 147 9.71 -13.34 -0.34
N GLN A 148 9.93 -13.92 0.82
CA GLN A 148 10.39 -15.30 0.98
C GLN A 148 9.18 -16.26 0.98
N GLY A 149 9.28 -17.40 0.32
CA GLY A 149 8.20 -18.37 0.19
C GLY A 149 7.48 -18.29 -1.14
N THR A 150 6.25 -18.78 -1.19
CA THR A 150 5.42 -18.78 -2.40
C THR A 150 4.06 -18.19 -2.10
N PRO A 151 3.76 -16.96 -2.57
CA PRO A 151 2.43 -16.38 -2.38
C PRO A 151 1.37 -17.18 -3.13
N GLU A 152 0.17 -17.27 -2.56
CA GLU A 152 -0.96 -18.00 -3.11
C GLU A 152 -2.19 -17.11 -3.22
N GLU A 153 -2.97 -17.26 -4.26
CA GLU A 153 -4.28 -16.62 -4.38
C GLU A 153 -5.22 -17.12 -3.27
N GLY A 154 -5.99 -16.18 -2.71
CA GLY A 154 -6.87 -16.45 -1.57
C GLY A 154 -6.17 -16.47 -0.22
N MET A 155 -4.97 -15.86 -0.10
CA MET A 155 -4.41 -15.52 1.21
C MET A 155 -5.41 -14.62 1.96
N ASN A 156 -5.70 -14.95 3.22
CA ASN A 156 -6.79 -14.35 4.00
C ASN A 156 -6.37 -13.93 5.41
N GLU A 157 -5.09 -13.98 5.70
CA GLU A 157 -4.55 -13.59 7.00
C GLU A 157 -3.16 -12.96 6.85
N LEU A 158 -2.95 -11.83 7.53
CA LEU A 158 -1.65 -11.20 7.74
C LEU A 158 -1.31 -11.29 9.23
N ARG A 159 -0.10 -11.76 9.55
CA ARG A 159 0.50 -11.68 10.89
C ARG A 159 1.70 -10.75 10.88
N ILE A 160 1.79 -9.90 11.89
CA ILE A 160 3.00 -9.13 12.18
C ILE A 160 3.55 -9.64 13.50
N VAL A 161 4.72 -10.27 13.44
CA VAL A 161 5.35 -10.90 14.60
C VAL A 161 6.39 -9.94 15.17
N ALA A 162 6.24 -9.60 16.44
CA ALA A 162 7.17 -8.74 17.16
C ALA A 162 8.52 -9.44 17.45
N PRO A 163 9.61 -8.70 17.55
CA PRO A 163 10.90 -9.23 17.98
C PRO A 163 10.86 -9.65 19.45
N ASN A 164 11.95 -10.23 19.92
CA ASN A 164 12.15 -10.54 21.35
C ASN A 164 12.51 -9.28 22.17
N ALA A 165 11.74 -8.21 21.99
CA ALA A 165 11.87 -6.93 22.67
C ALA A 165 10.50 -6.30 22.90
N LYS A 166 10.42 -5.31 23.79
CA LYS A 166 9.25 -4.44 23.89
C LYS A 166 9.38 -3.29 22.92
N GLY A 167 8.25 -2.78 22.44
CA GLY A 167 8.25 -1.60 21.59
C GLY A 167 6.85 -1.06 21.32
N ARG A 168 6.83 0.03 20.56
CA ARG A 168 5.63 0.69 20.11
C ARG A 168 5.83 1.16 18.68
N LEU A 169 4.88 0.84 17.82
CA LEU A 169 4.86 1.26 16.42
C LEU A 169 3.49 1.85 16.10
N PHE A 170 3.46 2.77 15.16
CA PHE A 170 2.21 3.27 14.59
C PHE A 170 2.13 2.80 13.15
N ILE A 171 1.00 2.19 12.81
CA ILE A 171 0.76 1.56 11.50
C ILE A 171 -0.32 2.36 10.80
N ASP A 172 -0.05 2.73 9.56
CA ASP A 172 -0.98 3.50 8.76
C ASP A 172 -0.94 3.08 7.30
N HIS A 173 -2.00 3.41 6.57
CA HIS A 173 -2.07 3.30 5.11
C HIS A 173 -1.71 1.90 4.61
N LEU A 174 -2.42 0.89 5.13
CA LEU A 174 -2.22 -0.51 4.75
C LEU A 174 -2.99 -0.81 3.46
N ILE A 175 -2.28 -1.22 2.42
CA ILE A 175 -2.78 -1.38 1.06
C ILE A 175 -2.34 -2.72 0.49
N THR A 176 -3.21 -3.35 -0.31
CA THR A 176 -2.84 -4.38 -1.27
C THR A 176 -3.15 -3.87 -2.67
N ALA A 177 -2.21 -4.01 -3.59
CA ALA A 177 -2.35 -3.55 -4.97
C ALA A 177 -2.03 -4.70 -5.93
N THR A 178 -2.92 -4.98 -6.88
CA THR A 178 -2.78 -6.12 -7.80
C THR A 178 -2.11 -5.77 -9.13
N LYS A 179 -1.95 -4.47 -9.43
CA LYS A 179 -1.40 -4.00 -10.73
C LYS A 179 -0.38 -2.91 -10.55
N VAL A 180 0.77 -3.27 -9.97
CA VAL A 180 1.90 -2.35 -9.80
C VAL A 180 2.89 -2.57 -10.95
N ASP A 181 3.27 -1.50 -11.65
CA ASP A 181 4.28 -1.59 -12.70
C ASP A 181 5.66 -1.90 -12.10
N ALA A 182 6.17 -3.09 -12.38
CA ALA A 182 7.46 -3.57 -11.87
C ALA A 182 8.67 -2.71 -12.27
N ARG A 183 8.54 -1.82 -13.26
CA ARG A 183 9.60 -0.94 -13.74
C ARG A 183 9.72 0.36 -12.92
N GLN A 184 8.74 0.68 -12.08
CA GLN A 184 8.67 1.94 -11.35
C GLN A 184 9.26 1.86 -9.92
N GLN A 185 10.09 0.86 -9.65
CA GLN A 185 10.68 0.64 -8.32
C GLN A 185 12.21 0.67 -8.37
#